data_a109f3f69496bc818f834313b9535838
#
_entry.id   a109f3f69496bc818f834313b9535838
#
_cell.length_a   1.000
_cell.length_b   1.000
_cell.length_c   1.000
_cell.angle_alpha   90.00
_cell.angle_beta   90.00
_cell.angle_gamma   90.00
#
_symmetry.space_group_name_H-M   'P 1'
#
loop_
_entity.id
_entity.type
_entity.pdbx_description
1 polymer ?
#
loop_
_entity_poly.entity_id
_entity_poly.type
_entity_poly.pdbx_seq_one_letter_code
_entity_poly.pdbx_strand_id
1 'polypeptide(L)' 'MIKTGSKVKYIGETNGAYENGQIYEVRGYDEELGAYGVMSDLDEVYCVAPKDLEEVK' A
#
# COMPACT_ATOMS: atom_id res chain seq x y z
N MET A 1 8.05 -4.64 9.90
CA MET A 1 7.13 -5.22 8.90
C MET A 1 5.72 -4.69 9.10
N ILE A 2 5.05 -4.31 8.02
CA ILE A 2 3.70 -3.74 8.09
C ILE A 2 2.68 -4.86 8.24
N LYS A 3 1.78 -4.75 9.20
CA LYS A 3 0.76 -5.77 9.44
C LYS A 3 -0.48 -5.53 8.61
N THR A 4 -1.15 -6.61 8.24
CA THR A 4 -2.46 -6.56 7.58
C THR A 4 -3.43 -5.78 8.48
N GLY A 5 -4.18 -4.87 7.87
CA GLY A 5 -5.11 -3.99 8.59
C GLY A 5 -4.50 -2.66 9.00
N SER A 6 -3.17 -2.52 8.88
CA SER A 6 -2.49 -1.26 9.20
C SER A 6 -2.80 -0.20 8.17
N LYS A 7 -2.75 1.06 8.61
CA LYS A 7 -2.85 2.19 7.70
C LYS A 7 -1.45 2.60 7.25
N VAL A 8 -1.31 2.91 5.98
CA VAL A 8 -0.05 3.34 5.40
C VAL A 8 -0.27 4.57 4.54
N LYS A 9 0.77 5.39 4.45
CA LYS A 9 0.77 6.54 3.57
C LYS A 9 1.50 6.13 2.28
N TYR A 10 0.87 6.38 1.15
CA TYR A 10 1.52 6.10 -0.13
C TYR A 10 2.49 7.23 -0.44
N ILE A 11 3.77 6.89 -0.57
CA ILE A 11 4.83 7.88 -0.83
C ILE A 11 5.46 7.71 -2.21
N GLY A 12 4.89 6.83 -3.03
CA GLY A 12 5.35 6.62 -4.39
C GLY A 12 4.73 7.63 -5.35
N GLU A 13 4.94 7.39 -6.62
CA GLU A 13 4.41 8.26 -7.67
C GLU A 13 2.91 8.05 -7.84
N THR A 14 2.17 9.15 -7.91
CA THR A 14 0.72 9.11 -8.11
C THR A 14 0.39 8.40 -9.42
N ASN A 15 -0.59 7.51 -9.37
CA ASN A 15 -1.08 6.79 -10.54
C ASN A 15 -2.60 6.62 -10.43
N GLY A 16 -3.20 5.83 -11.31
CA GLY A 16 -4.65 5.64 -11.32
C GLY A 16 -5.21 4.93 -10.10
N ALA A 17 -4.38 4.21 -9.35
CA ALA A 17 -4.81 3.42 -8.19
C ALA A 17 -4.43 4.08 -6.87
N TYR A 18 -3.33 4.80 -6.80
CA TYR A 18 -2.82 5.41 -5.57
C TYR A 18 -2.38 6.85 -5.81
N GLU A 19 -2.63 7.69 -4.82
CA GLU A 19 -2.22 9.09 -4.88
C GLU A 19 -1.18 9.35 -3.79
N ASN A 20 -0.08 9.99 -4.17
CA ASN A 20 0.98 10.34 -3.23
C ASN A 20 0.41 11.17 -2.07
N GLY A 21 0.73 10.77 -0.85
CA GLY A 21 0.29 11.47 0.35
C GLY A 21 -1.02 10.97 0.94
N GLN A 22 -1.75 10.13 0.24
CA GLN A 22 -3.01 9.59 0.74
C GLN A 22 -2.78 8.35 1.62
N ILE A 23 -3.75 8.06 2.48
CA ILE A 23 -3.70 6.94 3.41
C ILE A 23 -4.51 5.77 2.84
N TYR A 24 -3.93 4.58 2.92
CA TYR A 24 -4.56 3.35 2.44
C TYR A 24 -4.44 2.26 3.49
N GLU A 25 -5.18 1.18 3.32
CA GLU A 25 -5.14 0.05 4.24
C GLU A 25 -4.41 -1.14 3.62
N VAL A 26 -3.50 -1.74 4.39
CA VAL A 26 -2.79 -2.95 3.97
C VAL A 26 -3.72 -4.14 4.14
N ARG A 27 -3.90 -4.93 3.09
CA ARG A 27 -4.78 -6.09 3.09
C ARG A 27 -4.02 -7.41 3.08
N GLY A 28 -2.74 -7.40 2.82
CA GLY A 28 -1.93 -8.61 2.83
C GLY A 28 -0.50 -8.37 2.41
N TYR A 29 0.26 -9.46 2.33
CA TYR A 29 1.66 -9.40 1.92
C TYR A 29 1.96 -10.60 1.02
N ASP A 30 2.60 -10.36 -0.12
CA ASP A 30 3.02 -11.39 -1.05
C ASP A 30 4.51 -11.64 -0.87
N GLU A 31 4.86 -12.78 -0.29
CA GLU A 31 6.26 -13.13 -0.01
C GLU A 31 7.08 -13.31 -1.29
N GLU A 32 6.49 -13.83 -2.35
CA GLU A 32 7.19 -14.06 -3.60
C GLU A 32 7.60 -12.76 -4.27
N LEU A 33 6.73 -11.77 -4.21
CA LEU A 33 6.99 -10.47 -4.82
C LEU A 33 7.69 -9.52 -3.85
N GLY A 34 7.64 -9.81 -2.56
CA GLY A 34 8.15 -8.89 -1.54
C GLY A 34 7.36 -7.60 -1.51
N ALA A 35 6.06 -7.68 -1.79
CA ALA A 35 5.21 -6.50 -1.91
C ALA A 35 3.94 -6.66 -1.07
N TYR A 36 3.35 -5.52 -0.68
CA TYR A 36 2.12 -5.51 0.10
C TYR A 36 0.91 -5.40 -0.81
N GLY A 37 -0.16 -6.10 -0.45
CA GLY A 37 -1.46 -5.90 -1.07
C GLY A 37 -2.12 -4.73 -0.35
N VAL A 38 -2.43 -3.66 -1.07
CA VAL A 38 -2.96 -2.44 -0.49
C VAL A 38 -4.25 -2.05 -1.22
N MET A 39 -5.29 -1.73 -0.44
CA MET A 39 -6.56 -1.31 -1.03
C MET A 39 -6.35 0.01 -1.76
N SER A 40 -6.77 0.05 -3.02
CA SER A 40 -6.56 1.22 -3.88
C SER A 40 -7.80 2.12 -3.94
N ASP A 41 -7.66 3.25 -4.62
CA ASP A 41 -8.78 4.16 -4.89
C ASP A 41 -9.81 3.54 -5.83
N LEU A 42 -9.42 2.45 -6.52
CA LEU A 42 -10.31 1.72 -7.42
C LEU A 42 -11.11 0.63 -6.71
N ASP A 43 -11.00 0.57 -5.39
CA ASP A 43 -11.66 -0.44 -4.55
C ASP A 43 -11.20 -1.86 -4.91
N GLU A 44 -9.93 -1.98 -5.30
CA GLU A 44 -9.28 -3.25 -5.59
C GLU A 44 -7.92 -3.28 -4.92
N VAL A 45 -7.43 -4.49 -4.60
CA VAL A 45 -6.13 -4.67 -3.96
C VAL A 45 -5.07 -4.94 -5.03
N TYR A 46 -4.04 -4.11 -5.04
CA TYR A 46 -2.88 -4.31 -5.92
C TYR A 46 -1.62 -4.40 -5.07
N CYS A 47 -0.55 -4.92 -5.65
CA CYS A 47 0.73 -5.04 -4.96
C CYS A 47 1.51 -3.74 -5.05
N VAL A 48 2.00 -3.28 -3.89
CA VAL A 48 2.79 -2.04 -3.78
C VAL A 48 4.10 -2.38 -3.09
N ALA A 49 5.21 -1.91 -3.67
CA ALA A 49 6.52 -2.14 -3.10
C ALA A 49 6.66 -1.44 -1.73
N PRO A 50 7.37 -2.07 -0.77
CA PRO A 50 7.55 -1.46 0.56
C PRO A 50 8.14 -0.05 0.53
N LYS A 51 9.01 0.23 -0.44
CA LYS A 51 9.64 1.55 -0.57
C LYS A 51 8.65 2.66 -0.85
N ASP A 52 7.47 2.32 -1.34
CA ASP A 52 6.44 3.29 -1.68
C ASP A 52 5.42 3.48 -0.55
N LEU A 53 5.65 2.84 0.59
CA LEU A 53 4.74 2.90 1.73
C LEU A 53 5.45 3.39 2.99
N GLU A 54 4.73 4.17 3.78
CA GLU A 54 5.19 4.64 5.07
C GLU A 54 4.13 4.32 6.11
N GLU A 55 4.53 3.65 7.19
CA GLU A 55 3.57 3.32 8.25
C GLU A 55 3.05 4.57 8.93
N VAL A 56 1.75 4.62 9.13
CA VAL A 56 1.10 5.70 9.87
C VAL A 56 1.07 5.30 11.34
N LYS A 57 1.63 6.14 12.19
CA LYS A 57 1.69 5.88 13.63
C LYS A 57 0.71 6.74 14.39
#